data_28df4131e0771fcecd00344d804f39cd
#
_entry.id   28df4131e0771fcecd00344d804f39cd
#
_cell.length_a   1.000
_cell.length_b   1.000
_cell.length_c   1.000
_cell.angle_alpha   90.00
_cell.angle_beta   90.00
_cell.angle_gamma   90.00
#
_symmetry.space_group_name_H-M   'P 1'
#
loop_
_entity.id
_entity.type
_entity.pdbx_description
1 polymer ?
#
loop_
_entity_poly.entity_id
_entity_poly.type
_entity_poly.pdbx_seq_one_letter_code
_entity_poly.pdbx_strand_id
1 'polypeptide(L)'
;MDRRTFLDSVALGAAYAATAHSQQIRSPNERVAVCVTGVRGRGGSLLNTFASLPDVDVKYVCDLDENVLGPRVQQTADKTGRKPQGIADYRIALDDKNLDAIVLGTPDHWHALPTIHACQVGKDVYVEKPDGHNIIEGQTMVAAMRKHGRVVQLGTQARSGIFQAAAMKYIAEGNLGKVRFAKAWESSKQGSIGKPSDSEPPKGVDYNTWLGPAPKRPFNPRRFHGSWRWFFDYGTGDLGNDGVHRLDVARWALETAVAAEGKQLASVPKVVSAHGGKYYFDDAQEWPDTMMVTYDYGGYLLTYEMRVWNRYPLHEESEGAAVYGDGGYVVIGNGRWRAFDERGKLVKEETNVYQDVAHAQNFIDCMRTRGTPVADLETVGHPSSLLCHLGNVAWRVGRTVKFDPATYTFGNDQEANRLLTRAEYRKPWVLPKLTEV
;
A
#
# COMPACT_ATOMS: atom_id res chain seq x y z
N MET A 1 16.26 -9.06 14.39
CA MET A 1 16.33 -10.15 13.39
C MET A 1 17.80 -10.40 13.15
N ASP A 2 18.31 -11.62 13.30
CA ASP A 2 19.72 -11.87 13.06
C ASP A 2 20.00 -12.01 11.54
N ARG A 3 21.30 -12.02 11.18
CA ARG A 3 21.77 -12.10 9.80
C ARG A 3 21.26 -13.35 9.06
N ARG A 4 21.01 -14.43 9.79
CA ARG A 4 20.52 -15.71 9.27
C ARG A 4 19.02 -15.61 8.91
N THR A 5 18.20 -15.10 9.80
CA THR A 5 16.75 -14.89 9.59
C THR A 5 16.47 -13.86 8.48
N PHE A 6 17.36 -12.87 8.32
CA PHE A 6 17.26 -11.90 7.22
C PHE A 6 17.64 -12.53 5.87
N LEU A 7 18.73 -13.31 5.82
CA LEU A 7 19.14 -14.01 4.59
C LEU A 7 18.12 -15.08 4.19
N ASP A 8 17.47 -15.73 5.17
CA ASP A 8 16.40 -16.69 4.92
C ASP A 8 15.15 -16.00 4.34
N SER A 9 14.82 -14.79 4.77
CA SER A 9 13.71 -14.02 4.19
C SER A 9 14.02 -13.49 2.78
N VAL A 10 15.27 -13.15 2.49
CA VAL A 10 15.73 -12.79 1.13
C VAL A 10 15.83 -14.03 0.23
N ALA A 11 16.27 -15.18 0.78
CA ALA A 11 16.33 -16.45 0.07
C ALA A 11 14.93 -17.01 -0.25
N LEU A 12 13.94 -16.82 0.64
CA LEU A 12 12.54 -17.18 0.40
C LEU A 12 11.94 -16.40 -0.78
N GLY A 13 12.25 -15.11 -0.91
CA GLY A 13 11.82 -14.31 -2.08
C GLY A 13 12.45 -14.80 -3.39
N ALA A 14 13.69 -15.28 -3.36
CA ALA A 14 14.39 -15.79 -4.54
C ALA A 14 14.02 -17.25 -4.88
N ALA A 15 13.70 -18.08 -3.89
CA ALA A 15 13.27 -19.47 -4.07
C ALA A 15 11.86 -19.56 -4.70
N TYR A 16 11.00 -18.53 -4.49
CA TYR A 16 9.69 -18.47 -5.11
C TYR A 16 9.72 -18.32 -6.64
N ALA A 17 10.80 -17.79 -7.18
CA ALA A 17 10.98 -17.60 -8.62
C ALA A 17 11.37 -18.88 -9.39
N ALA A 18 11.81 -19.93 -8.72
CA ALA A 18 12.43 -21.11 -9.34
C ALA A 18 11.51 -22.35 -9.39
N THR A 19 10.36 -22.35 -8.76
CA THR A 19 9.42 -23.47 -8.86
C THR A 19 8.34 -23.19 -9.89
N ALA A 20 8.55 -23.61 -11.13
CA ALA A 20 7.47 -23.84 -12.06
C ALA A 20 6.53 -24.88 -11.42
N HIS A 21 5.48 -24.42 -10.75
CA HIS A 21 4.46 -25.30 -10.22
C HIS A 21 3.78 -26.00 -11.40
N SER A 22 3.93 -27.32 -11.49
CA SER A 22 3.05 -28.13 -12.30
C SER A 22 1.62 -27.77 -11.91
N GLN A 23 0.80 -27.40 -12.88
CA GLN A 23 -0.63 -27.10 -12.69
C GLN A 23 -1.34 -28.41 -12.26
N GLN A 24 -1.23 -28.78 -11.00
CA GLN A 24 -2.16 -29.74 -10.42
C GLN A 24 -3.49 -29.04 -10.25
N ILE A 25 -4.49 -29.47 -11.02
CA ILE A 25 -5.89 -29.08 -10.84
C ILE A 25 -6.29 -29.55 -9.44
N ARG A 26 -6.36 -28.61 -8.49
CA ARG A 26 -6.81 -28.91 -7.14
C ARG A 26 -8.31 -29.08 -7.12
N SER A 27 -8.79 -29.96 -6.24
CA SER A 27 -10.25 -30.16 -6.08
C SER A 27 -10.94 -28.86 -5.64
N PRO A 28 -12.23 -28.68 -5.93
CA PRO A 28 -12.99 -27.51 -5.46
C PRO A 28 -12.88 -27.27 -3.97
N ASN A 29 -12.74 -28.33 -3.16
CA ASN A 29 -12.65 -28.28 -1.69
C ASN A 29 -11.26 -27.81 -1.18
N GLU A 30 -10.26 -27.69 -2.05
CA GLU A 30 -8.91 -27.24 -1.71
C GLU A 30 -8.64 -25.81 -2.13
N ARG A 31 -9.59 -25.13 -2.81
CA ARG A 31 -9.46 -23.73 -3.23
C ARG A 31 -9.73 -22.79 -2.08
N VAL A 32 -8.97 -21.71 -2.04
CA VAL A 32 -9.20 -20.59 -1.12
C VAL A 32 -10.35 -19.74 -1.66
N ALA A 33 -11.44 -19.64 -0.89
CA ALA A 33 -12.61 -18.84 -1.24
C ALA A 33 -12.40 -17.38 -0.86
N VAL A 34 -12.50 -16.46 -1.83
CA VAL A 34 -12.27 -15.04 -1.61
C VAL A 34 -13.47 -14.17 -2.00
N CYS A 35 -13.63 -13.05 -1.29
CA CYS A 35 -14.47 -11.92 -1.69
C CYS A 35 -13.59 -10.78 -2.17
N VAL A 36 -13.80 -10.29 -3.41
CA VAL A 36 -13.07 -9.11 -3.91
C VAL A 36 -13.98 -7.90 -3.84
N THR A 37 -13.55 -6.87 -3.11
CA THR A 37 -14.35 -5.68 -2.78
C THR A 37 -13.75 -4.41 -3.39
N GLY A 38 -14.60 -3.58 -4.03
CA GLY A 38 -14.19 -2.38 -4.73
C GLY A 38 -13.55 -2.71 -6.08
N VAL A 39 -14.33 -3.19 -7.06
CA VAL A 39 -13.84 -3.88 -8.26
C VAL A 39 -13.74 -2.99 -9.51
N ARG A 40 -13.60 -1.67 -9.34
CA ARG A 40 -13.28 -0.77 -10.45
C ARG A 40 -11.76 -0.77 -10.71
N GLY A 41 -11.10 0.22 -11.16
CA GLY A 41 -9.68 0.45 -11.36
C GLY A 41 -8.75 -0.67 -10.82
N ARG A 42 -7.99 -0.37 -9.78
CA ARG A 42 -7.06 -1.33 -9.14
C ARG A 42 -7.77 -2.59 -8.62
N GLY A 43 -8.94 -2.44 -8.02
CA GLY A 43 -9.71 -3.61 -7.55
C GLY A 43 -10.16 -4.52 -8.70
N GLY A 44 -10.43 -3.98 -9.89
CA GLY A 44 -10.67 -4.78 -11.09
C GLY A 44 -9.42 -5.56 -11.54
N SER A 45 -8.22 -4.96 -11.39
CA SER A 45 -6.97 -5.68 -11.63
C SER A 45 -6.75 -6.79 -10.61
N LEU A 46 -7.00 -6.53 -9.32
CA LEU A 46 -6.95 -7.56 -8.27
C LEU A 46 -7.93 -8.71 -8.53
N LEU A 47 -9.18 -8.38 -8.90
CA LEU A 47 -10.18 -9.39 -9.26
C LEU A 47 -9.64 -10.30 -10.39
N ASN A 48 -9.06 -9.71 -11.43
CA ASN A 48 -8.47 -10.47 -12.52
C ASN A 48 -7.26 -11.31 -12.07
N THR A 49 -6.44 -10.79 -11.18
CA THR A 49 -5.26 -11.48 -10.64
C THR A 49 -5.70 -12.69 -9.79
N PHE A 50 -6.56 -12.49 -8.79
CA PHE A 50 -7.04 -13.58 -7.94
C PHE A 50 -7.84 -14.62 -8.74
N ALA A 51 -8.66 -14.20 -9.69
CA ALA A 51 -9.38 -15.11 -10.59
C ALA A 51 -8.47 -15.89 -11.56
N SER A 52 -7.19 -15.51 -11.70
CA SER A 52 -6.22 -16.26 -12.51
C SER A 52 -5.47 -17.34 -11.72
N LEU A 53 -5.52 -17.30 -10.39
CA LEU A 53 -4.87 -18.29 -9.55
C LEU A 53 -5.66 -19.61 -9.57
N PRO A 54 -5.03 -20.75 -9.87
CA PRO A 54 -5.73 -22.03 -10.04
C PRO A 54 -6.36 -22.56 -8.74
N ASP A 55 -5.80 -22.13 -7.62
CA ASP A 55 -6.17 -22.54 -6.28
C ASP A 55 -7.03 -21.52 -5.52
N VAL A 56 -7.60 -20.56 -6.24
CA VAL A 56 -8.53 -19.55 -5.73
C VAL A 56 -9.93 -19.74 -6.32
N ASP A 57 -10.94 -19.56 -5.50
CA ASP A 57 -12.33 -19.40 -5.90
C ASP A 57 -12.84 -18.01 -5.53
N VAL A 58 -13.08 -17.17 -6.53
CA VAL A 58 -13.75 -15.87 -6.32
C VAL A 58 -15.22 -16.15 -6.09
N LYS A 59 -15.60 -16.27 -4.82
CA LYS A 59 -16.97 -16.60 -4.40
C LYS A 59 -17.88 -15.38 -4.43
N TYR A 60 -17.35 -14.21 -4.06
CA TYR A 60 -18.09 -12.94 -4.05
C TYR A 60 -17.33 -11.85 -4.79
N VAL A 61 -18.09 -11.02 -5.48
CA VAL A 61 -17.64 -9.73 -6.03
C VAL A 61 -18.49 -8.65 -5.38
N CYS A 62 -17.86 -7.65 -4.74
CA CYS A 62 -18.55 -6.63 -3.97
C CYS A 62 -18.25 -5.23 -4.51
N ASP A 63 -19.27 -4.46 -4.87
CA ASP A 63 -19.15 -3.03 -5.23
C ASP A 63 -20.49 -2.31 -4.98
N LEU A 64 -20.40 -1.02 -4.67
CA LEU A 64 -21.55 -0.15 -4.39
C LEU A 64 -22.12 0.49 -5.67
N ASP A 65 -21.45 0.30 -6.80
CA ASP A 65 -21.87 0.76 -8.13
C ASP A 65 -22.37 -0.42 -8.97
N GLU A 66 -23.68 -0.52 -9.15
CA GLU A 66 -24.30 -1.57 -9.96
C GLU A 66 -23.79 -1.58 -11.40
N ASN A 67 -23.39 -0.39 -11.92
CA ASN A 67 -22.85 -0.26 -13.28
C ASN A 67 -21.46 -0.90 -13.42
N VAL A 68 -20.77 -1.13 -12.30
CA VAL A 68 -19.48 -1.83 -12.23
C VAL A 68 -19.68 -3.29 -11.83
N LEU A 69 -20.50 -3.57 -10.82
CA LEU A 69 -20.69 -4.89 -10.21
C LEU A 69 -21.13 -5.95 -11.22
N GLY A 70 -22.22 -5.69 -11.97
CA GLY A 70 -22.78 -6.65 -12.92
C GLY A 70 -21.77 -7.10 -13.99
N PRO A 71 -21.13 -6.19 -14.72
CA PRO A 71 -20.07 -6.52 -15.69
C PRO A 71 -18.90 -7.31 -15.09
N ARG A 72 -18.48 -7.01 -13.85
CA ARG A 72 -17.36 -7.72 -13.18
C ARG A 72 -17.74 -9.14 -12.78
N VAL A 73 -18.96 -9.36 -12.32
CA VAL A 73 -19.50 -10.71 -12.05
C VAL A 73 -19.47 -11.55 -13.32
N GLN A 74 -19.97 -11.00 -14.45
CA GLN A 74 -19.99 -11.72 -15.72
C GLN A 74 -18.57 -12.00 -16.23
N GLN A 75 -17.68 -11.00 -16.22
CA GLN A 75 -16.26 -11.16 -16.62
C GLN A 75 -15.57 -12.27 -15.83
N THR A 76 -15.84 -12.36 -14.50
CA THR A 76 -15.25 -13.40 -13.67
C THR A 76 -15.81 -14.78 -14.01
N ALA A 77 -17.13 -14.87 -14.26
CA ALA A 77 -17.78 -16.10 -14.68
C ALA A 77 -17.20 -16.63 -16.01
N ASP A 78 -17.05 -15.74 -16.99
CA ASP A 78 -16.49 -16.09 -18.30
C ASP A 78 -15.04 -16.58 -18.19
N LYS A 79 -14.25 -15.94 -17.33
CA LYS A 79 -12.84 -16.27 -17.11
C LYS A 79 -12.63 -17.60 -16.37
N THR A 80 -13.43 -17.87 -15.34
CA THR A 80 -13.21 -18.98 -14.42
C THR A 80 -14.13 -20.17 -14.64
N GLY A 81 -15.18 -20.01 -15.45
CA GLY A 81 -16.27 -20.99 -15.57
C GLY A 81 -17.16 -21.07 -14.33
N ARG A 82 -16.94 -20.20 -13.33
CA ARG A 82 -17.72 -20.15 -12.07
C ARG A 82 -18.27 -18.74 -11.88
N LYS A 83 -19.58 -18.62 -11.65
CA LYS A 83 -20.23 -17.33 -11.47
C LYS A 83 -20.18 -16.93 -10.00
N PRO A 84 -19.44 -15.86 -9.63
CA PRO A 84 -19.47 -15.36 -8.25
C PRO A 84 -20.82 -14.71 -7.94
N GLN A 85 -21.15 -14.64 -6.66
CA GLN A 85 -22.27 -13.82 -6.20
C GLN A 85 -21.89 -12.35 -6.17
N GLY A 86 -22.65 -11.48 -6.86
CA GLY A 86 -22.54 -10.04 -6.76
C GLY A 86 -23.23 -9.52 -5.51
N ILE A 87 -22.57 -8.70 -4.70
CA ILE A 87 -23.10 -8.10 -3.47
C ILE A 87 -22.71 -6.63 -3.36
N ALA A 88 -23.55 -5.82 -2.71
CA ALA A 88 -23.26 -4.41 -2.44
C ALA A 88 -22.64 -4.17 -1.05
N ASP A 89 -22.73 -5.13 -0.15
CA ASP A 89 -22.25 -5.04 1.22
C ASP A 89 -21.30 -6.20 1.54
N TYR A 90 -20.04 -5.89 1.82
CA TYR A 90 -19.00 -6.90 2.11
C TYR A 90 -19.31 -7.72 3.36
N ARG A 91 -20.15 -7.22 4.29
CA ARG A 91 -20.52 -7.93 5.51
C ARG A 91 -21.31 -9.22 5.20
N ILE A 92 -22.07 -9.23 4.11
CA ILE A 92 -22.75 -10.46 3.62
C ILE A 92 -21.73 -11.57 3.35
N ALA A 93 -20.58 -11.22 2.76
CA ALA A 93 -19.53 -12.20 2.52
C ALA A 93 -18.84 -12.62 3.83
N LEU A 94 -18.66 -11.70 4.78
CA LEU A 94 -18.04 -12.01 6.06
C LEU A 94 -18.88 -12.95 6.94
N ASP A 95 -20.20 -12.93 6.79
CA ASP A 95 -21.13 -13.85 7.49
C ASP A 95 -21.04 -15.29 6.94
N ASP A 96 -20.47 -15.48 5.75
CA ASP A 96 -20.29 -16.80 5.16
C ASP A 96 -19.12 -17.54 5.81
N LYS A 97 -19.43 -18.65 6.52
CA LYS A 97 -18.42 -19.50 7.18
C LYS A 97 -17.45 -20.16 6.19
N ASN A 98 -17.86 -20.32 4.93
CA ASN A 98 -17.05 -20.93 3.87
C ASN A 98 -16.28 -19.87 3.03
N LEU A 99 -16.16 -18.65 3.50
CA LEU A 99 -15.25 -17.64 2.98
C LEU A 99 -13.93 -17.72 3.77
N ASP A 100 -12.79 -17.65 3.10
CA ASP A 100 -11.47 -17.69 3.73
C ASP A 100 -10.86 -16.30 3.88
N ALA A 101 -11.04 -15.44 2.87
CA ALA A 101 -10.41 -14.12 2.85
C ALA A 101 -11.24 -13.06 2.12
N ILE A 102 -10.92 -11.80 2.44
CA ILE A 102 -11.40 -10.63 1.70
C ILE A 102 -10.21 -9.91 1.03
N VAL A 103 -10.42 -9.46 -0.21
CA VAL A 103 -9.47 -8.70 -1.01
C VAL A 103 -10.02 -7.29 -1.20
N LEU A 104 -9.34 -6.28 -0.69
CA LEU A 104 -9.81 -4.89 -0.65
C LEU A 104 -9.08 -4.03 -1.68
N GLY A 105 -9.79 -3.58 -2.72
CA GLY A 105 -9.36 -2.59 -3.70
C GLY A 105 -10.21 -1.31 -3.62
N THR A 106 -10.75 -1.03 -2.44
CA THR A 106 -11.59 0.14 -2.11
C THR A 106 -10.78 1.44 -2.06
N PRO A 107 -11.41 2.63 -1.96
CA PRO A 107 -10.71 3.86 -1.59
C PRO A 107 -10.12 3.79 -0.17
N ASP A 108 -9.07 4.60 0.11
CA ASP A 108 -8.31 4.58 1.37
C ASP A 108 -9.19 4.61 2.62
N HIS A 109 -10.25 5.43 2.62
CA HIS A 109 -11.18 5.56 3.75
C HIS A 109 -12.02 4.31 4.04
N TRP A 110 -11.96 3.32 3.17
CA TRP A 110 -12.64 2.02 3.32
C TRP A 110 -11.66 0.84 3.54
N HIS A 111 -10.37 1.08 3.80
CA HIS A 111 -9.43 -0.02 4.06
C HIS A 111 -9.55 -0.57 5.48
N ALA A 112 -9.67 0.31 6.49
CA ALA A 112 -9.56 -0.10 7.89
C ALA A 112 -10.75 -0.93 8.38
N LEU A 113 -11.97 -0.44 8.23
CA LEU A 113 -13.16 -1.13 8.77
C LEU A 113 -13.36 -2.55 8.23
N PRO A 114 -13.31 -2.80 6.89
CA PRO A 114 -13.45 -4.16 6.38
C PRO A 114 -12.31 -5.08 6.82
N THR A 115 -11.07 -4.56 6.95
CA THR A 115 -9.93 -5.34 7.44
C THR A 115 -10.16 -5.77 8.90
N ILE A 116 -10.57 -4.83 9.76
CA ILE A 116 -10.83 -5.12 11.18
C ILE A 116 -11.98 -6.12 11.33
N HIS A 117 -13.11 -5.89 10.64
CA HIS A 117 -14.26 -6.79 10.67
C HIS A 117 -13.91 -8.20 10.18
N ALA A 118 -13.12 -8.31 9.09
CA ALA A 118 -12.66 -9.59 8.59
C ALA A 118 -11.79 -10.33 9.63
N CYS A 119 -10.84 -9.65 10.26
CA CYS A 119 -10.02 -10.21 11.33
C CYS A 119 -10.89 -10.72 12.50
N GLN A 120 -11.86 -9.93 12.94
CA GLN A 120 -12.76 -10.28 14.06
C GLN A 120 -13.58 -11.55 13.80
N VAL A 121 -13.95 -11.81 12.55
CA VAL A 121 -14.71 -13.04 12.17
C VAL A 121 -13.81 -14.14 11.61
N GLY A 122 -12.50 -14.02 11.81
CA GLY A 122 -11.54 -15.08 11.48
C GLY A 122 -11.16 -15.20 10.01
N LYS A 123 -11.36 -14.15 9.18
CA LYS A 123 -10.95 -14.12 7.79
C LYS A 123 -9.60 -13.44 7.62
N ASP A 124 -8.80 -13.91 6.65
CA ASP A 124 -7.55 -13.27 6.26
C ASP A 124 -7.81 -12.13 5.27
N VAL A 125 -6.85 -11.19 5.11
CA VAL A 125 -7.09 -9.98 4.34
C VAL A 125 -5.92 -9.65 3.42
N TYR A 126 -6.21 -9.40 2.15
CA TYR A 126 -5.36 -8.63 1.26
C TYR A 126 -5.95 -7.22 1.14
N VAL A 127 -5.21 -6.19 1.52
CA VAL A 127 -5.68 -4.80 1.45
C VAL A 127 -4.73 -3.96 0.59
N GLU A 128 -5.30 -3.14 -0.29
CA GLU A 128 -4.50 -2.19 -1.07
C GLU A 128 -3.88 -1.12 -0.17
N LYS A 129 -2.82 -0.53 -0.69
CA LYS A 129 -2.07 0.56 -0.04
C LYS A 129 -2.79 1.94 -0.22
N PRO A 130 -2.58 2.89 0.72
CA PRO A 130 -1.99 2.71 2.04
C PRO A 130 -2.89 1.85 2.93
N ASP A 131 -2.39 1.39 4.07
CA ASP A 131 -3.13 0.48 4.96
C ASP A 131 -4.45 1.06 5.46
N GLY A 132 -4.50 2.36 5.75
CA GLY A 132 -5.68 3.10 6.15
C GLY A 132 -5.61 4.55 5.71
N HIS A 133 -6.67 5.31 6.00
CA HIS A 133 -6.75 6.74 5.67
C HIS A 133 -5.93 7.61 6.63
N ASN A 134 -5.60 7.13 7.81
CA ASN A 134 -4.87 7.85 8.85
C ASN A 134 -4.10 6.88 9.75
N ILE A 135 -3.25 7.44 10.62
CA ILE A 135 -2.31 6.68 11.47
C ILE A 135 -3.04 5.70 12.41
N ILE A 136 -4.12 6.15 13.05
CA ILE A 136 -4.86 5.31 14.02
C ILE A 136 -5.62 4.19 13.33
N GLU A 137 -6.10 4.39 12.11
CA GLU A 137 -6.70 3.31 11.32
C GLU A 137 -5.69 2.18 11.09
N GLY A 138 -4.49 2.49 10.61
CA GLY A 138 -3.44 1.49 10.39
C GLY A 138 -3.03 0.78 11.69
N GLN A 139 -2.83 1.53 12.78
CA GLN A 139 -2.56 0.96 14.10
C GLN A 139 -3.65 -0.01 14.58
N THR A 140 -4.92 0.35 14.36
CA THR A 140 -6.06 -0.48 14.75
C THR A 140 -6.15 -1.76 13.91
N MET A 141 -5.84 -1.67 12.61
CA MET A 141 -5.76 -2.84 11.73
C MET A 141 -4.67 -3.82 12.20
N VAL A 142 -3.48 -3.33 12.56
CA VAL A 142 -2.39 -4.16 13.12
C VAL A 142 -2.83 -4.82 14.43
N ALA A 143 -3.50 -4.09 15.33
CA ALA A 143 -4.01 -4.63 16.58
C ALA A 143 -5.04 -5.75 16.35
N ALA A 144 -5.98 -5.56 15.40
CA ALA A 144 -6.96 -6.58 15.03
C ALA A 144 -6.30 -7.83 14.44
N MET A 145 -5.35 -7.63 13.50
CA MET A 145 -4.58 -8.72 12.90
C MET A 145 -3.90 -9.59 13.97
N ARG A 146 -3.18 -8.96 14.92
CA ARG A 146 -2.46 -9.65 16.00
C ARG A 146 -3.43 -10.40 16.93
N LYS A 147 -4.46 -9.72 17.40
CA LYS A 147 -5.42 -10.28 18.36
C LYS A 147 -6.12 -11.52 17.82
N HIS A 148 -6.48 -11.50 16.55
CA HIS A 148 -7.23 -12.60 15.90
C HIS A 148 -6.33 -13.59 15.16
N GLY A 149 -5.00 -13.41 15.17
CA GLY A 149 -4.03 -14.31 14.51
C GLY A 149 -4.30 -14.44 13.01
N ARG A 150 -4.59 -13.31 12.30
CA ARG A 150 -4.90 -13.34 10.88
C ARG A 150 -3.69 -13.01 10.02
N VAL A 151 -3.67 -13.54 8.81
CA VAL A 151 -2.71 -13.15 7.78
C VAL A 151 -3.28 -11.91 7.08
N VAL A 152 -2.56 -10.79 7.17
CA VAL A 152 -2.93 -9.55 6.49
C VAL A 152 -1.75 -9.07 5.65
N GLN A 153 -1.96 -8.97 4.33
CA GLN A 153 -0.95 -8.50 3.38
C GLN A 153 -1.35 -7.16 2.78
N LEU A 154 -0.41 -6.21 2.77
CA LEU A 154 -0.60 -4.94 2.07
C LEU A 154 -0.23 -5.05 0.59
N GLY A 155 -0.95 -4.32 -0.28
CA GLY A 155 -0.71 -4.25 -1.72
C GLY A 155 0.55 -3.47 -2.11
N THR A 156 1.71 -3.77 -1.52
CA THR A 156 3.04 -3.24 -1.91
C THR A 156 3.78 -4.30 -2.73
N GLN A 157 3.36 -4.48 -3.98
CA GLN A 157 3.73 -5.60 -4.85
C GLN A 157 5.24 -5.69 -5.18
N ALA A 158 5.96 -4.56 -5.05
CA ALA A 158 7.42 -4.52 -5.21
C ALA A 158 8.16 -5.51 -4.28
N ARG A 159 7.56 -5.83 -3.11
CA ARG A 159 8.10 -6.83 -2.17
C ARG A 159 8.15 -8.25 -2.73
N SER A 160 7.37 -8.55 -3.75
CA SER A 160 7.38 -9.83 -4.48
C SER A 160 8.15 -9.77 -5.80
N GLY A 161 8.79 -8.64 -6.12
CA GLY A 161 9.51 -8.45 -7.36
C GLY A 161 10.90 -9.09 -7.35
N ILE A 162 11.19 -9.89 -8.37
CA ILE A 162 12.48 -10.62 -8.49
C ILE A 162 13.65 -9.65 -8.59
N PHE A 163 13.49 -8.58 -9.37
CA PHE A 163 14.57 -7.60 -9.57
C PHE A 163 14.79 -6.72 -8.33
N GLN A 164 13.73 -6.41 -7.55
CA GLN A 164 13.89 -5.75 -6.26
C GLN A 164 14.63 -6.64 -5.27
N ALA A 165 14.29 -7.94 -5.21
CA ALA A 165 15.01 -8.89 -4.38
C ALA A 165 16.48 -9.01 -4.76
N ALA A 166 16.79 -8.99 -6.06
CA ALA A 166 18.16 -8.99 -6.57
C ALA A 166 18.92 -7.70 -6.17
N ALA A 167 18.26 -6.54 -6.24
CA ALA A 167 18.84 -5.28 -5.75
C ALA A 167 19.13 -5.34 -4.24
N MET A 168 18.18 -5.84 -3.43
CA MET A 168 18.37 -5.99 -1.99
C MET A 168 19.51 -6.96 -1.66
N LYS A 169 19.63 -8.05 -2.40
CA LYS A 169 20.76 -8.97 -2.26
C LYS A 169 22.09 -8.27 -2.51
N TYR A 170 22.19 -7.51 -3.60
CA TYR A 170 23.40 -6.74 -3.93
C TYR A 170 23.77 -5.76 -2.82
N ILE A 171 22.77 -5.07 -2.25
CA ILE A 171 22.96 -4.13 -1.13
C ILE A 171 23.41 -4.89 0.14
N ALA A 172 22.79 -6.05 0.45
CA ALA A 172 23.09 -6.86 1.63
C ALA A 172 24.51 -7.44 1.61
N GLU A 173 25.10 -7.64 0.43
CA GLU A 173 26.49 -8.07 0.24
C GLU A 173 27.50 -6.98 0.63
N GLY A 174 27.04 -5.75 0.96
CA GLY A 174 27.90 -4.64 1.39
C GLY A 174 28.56 -3.87 0.24
N ASN A 175 28.11 -4.06 -0.99
CA ASN A 175 28.69 -3.46 -2.20
C ASN A 175 28.63 -1.92 -2.23
N LEU A 176 27.81 -1.30 -1.36
CA LEU A 176 27.67 0.18 -1.31
C LEU A 176 28.58 0.84 -0.27
N GLY A 177 29.28 0.05 0.57
CA GLY A 177 30.03 0.59 1.68
C GLY A 177 29.10 1.17 2.76
N LYS A 178 29.47 2.34 3.35
CA LYS A 178 28.67 3.00 4.39
C LYS A 178 27.53 3.81 3.78
N VAL A 179 26.29 3.37 4.03
CA VAL A 179 25.09 4.07 3.57
C VAL A 179 24.58 5.02 4.65
N ARG A 180 24.18 6.25 4.24
CA ARG A 180 23.57 7.26 5.15
C ARG A 180 22.37 7.94 4.53
N PHE A 181 22.12 7.74 3.26
CA PHE A 181 21.08 8.45 2.53
C PHE A 181 20.32 7.54 1.58
N ALA A 182 19.00 7.67 1.56
CA ALA A 182 18.12 7.08 0.57
C ALA A 182 17.15 8.14 0.03
N LYS A 183 16.70 7.97 -1.20
CA LYS A 183 15.73 8.84 -1.85
C LYS A 183 14.67 8.02 -2.55
N ALA A 184 13.41 8.45 -2.42
CA ALA A 184 12.29 8.02 -3.23
C ALA A 184 11.78 9.19 -4.07
N TRP A 185 11.19 8.94 -5.24
CA TRP A 185 10.61 10.00 -6.06
C TRP A 185 9.49 9.49 -6.96
N GLU A 186 8.64 10.45 -7.33
CA GLU A 186 7.53 10.30 -8.25
C GLU A 186 7.46 11.54 -9.16
N SER A 187 7.55 11.35 -10.48
CA SER A 187 7.38 12.40 -11.47
C SER A 187 6.49 11.95 -12.63
N SER A 188 5.35 11.34 -12.31
CA SER A 188 4.35 10.93 -13.30
C SER A 188 3.49 12.12 -13.74
N LYS A 189 3.32 12.29 -15.06
CA LYS A 189 2.46 13.35 -15.58
C LYS A 189 0.98 12.98 -15.40
N GLN A 190 0.33 13.60 -14.44
CA GLN A 190 -1.12 13.55 -14.26
C GLN A 190 -1.78 14.80 -14.87
N GLY A 191 -3.08 14.77 -15.04
CA GLY A 191 -3.87 15.89 -15.54
C GLY A 191 -4.63 16.59 -14.42
N SER A 192 -5.03 17.85 -14.67
CA SER A 192 -5.97 18.56 -13.81
C SER A 192 -7.29 17.79 -13.70
N ILE A 193 -7.85 17.73 -12.49
CA ILE A 193 -9.18 17.15 -12.27
C ILE A 193 -10.31 18.14 -12.52
N GLY A 194 -10.00 19.42 -12.81
CA GLY A 194 -10.99 20.48 -13.01
C GLY A 194 -11.75 20.86 -11.74
N LYS A 195 -12.78 21.72 -11.90
CA LYS A 195 -13.63 22.21 -10.80
C LYS A 195 -15.11 22.01 -11.13
N PRO A 196 -15.61 20.76 -11.31
CA PRO A 196 -17.02 20.55 -11.61
C PRO A 196 -17.89 20.89 -10.41
N SER A 197 -19.14 21.29 -10.68
CA SER A 197 -20.16 21.49 -9.65
C SER A 197 -20.60 20.17 -9.02
N ASP A 198 -21.14 20.26 -7.82
CA ASP A 198 -21.83 19.15 -7.19
C ASP A 198 -23.08 18.78 -7.99
N SER A 199 -23.47 17.51 -7.97
CA SER A 199 -24.61 16.97 -8.71
C SER A 199 -25.26 15.81 -7.95
N GLU A 200 -26.30 15.21 -8.51
CA GLU A 200 -26.81 13.95 -8.00
C GLU A 200 -25.86 12.79 -8.36
N PRO A 201 -25.75 11.78 -7.51
CA PRO A 201 -24.98 10.59 -7.83
C PRO A 201 -25.59 9.84 -9.04
N PRO A 202 -24.77 9.12 -9.81
CA PRO A 202 -25.28 8.30 -10.90
C PRO A 202 -26.30 7.26 -10.41
N LYS A 203 -27.28 6.94 -11.25
CA LYS A 203 -28.25 5.86 -10.93
C LYS A 203 -27.51 4.53 -10.73
N GLY A 204 -27.92 3.77 -9.71
CA GLY A 204 -27.29 2.50 -9.36
C GLY A 204 -26.06 2.63 -8.46
N VAL A 205 -25.78 3.82 -7.93
CA VAL A 205 -24.67 4.07 -6.97
C VAL A 205 -25.23 4.32 -5.57
N ASP A 206 -24.89 3.50 -4.60
CA ASP A 206 -25.12 3.81 -3.18
C ASP A 206 -24.04 4.76 -2.66
N TYR A 207 -24.22 6.03 -2.94
CA TYR A 207 -23.28 7.07 -2.52
C TYR A 207 -23.21 7.24 -1.00
N ASN A 208 -24.30 6.99 -0.27
CA ASN A 208 -24.29 7.09 1.18
C ASN A 208 -23.35 6.04 1.82
N THR A 209 -23.41 4.81 1.34
CA THR A 209 -22.48 3.76 1.78
C THR A 209 -21.08 4.01 1.23
N TRP A 210 -20.94 4.56 0.00
CA TRP A 210 -19.61 4.93 -0.51
C TRP A 210 -18.89 5.95 0.39
N LEU A 211 -19.60 6.93 0.93
CA LEU A 211 -19.04 7.87 1.91
C LEU A 211 -18.54 7.15 3.18
N GLY A 212 -19.24 6.09 3.61
CA GLY A 212 -18.83 5.26 4.74
C GLY A 212 -18.45 6.06 5.98
N PRO A 213 -17.24 5.87 6.53
CA PRO A 213 -16.76 6.56 7.73
C PRO A 213 -16.44 8.05 7.50
N ALA A 214 -16.35 8.50 6.24
CA ALA A 214 -16.04 9.88 5.89
C ALA A 214 -17.21 10.82 6.14
N PRO A 215 -16.98 12.13 6.30
CA PRO A 215 -18.03 13.11 6.47
C PRO A 215 -19.03 13.13 5.32
N LYS A 216 -20.29 13.48 5.61
CA LYS A 216 -21.30 13.62 4.57
C LYS A 216 -21.02 14.86 3.73
N ARG A 217 -20.81 14.67 2.42
CA ARG A 217 -20.65 15.74 1.42
C ARG A 217 -21.60 15.49 0.25
N PRO A 218 -22.07 16.51 -0.46
CA PRO A 218 -22.79 16.34 -1.71
C PRO A 218 -21.97 15.53 -2.72
N PHE A 219 -22.62 14.83 -3.63
CA PHE A 219 -21.91 14.11 -4.68
C PHE A 219 -21.21 15.09 -5.62
N ASN A 220 -19.97 14.74 -5.97
CA ASN A 220 -19.19 15.45 -6.99
C ASN A 220 -18.44 14.42 -7.82
N PRO A 221 -18.50 14.48 -9.16
CA PRO A 221 -17.89 13.47 -10.02
C PRO A 221 -16.37 13.38 -9.85
N ARG A 222 -15.70 14.41 -9.32
CA ARG A 222 -14.25 14.39 -9.05
C ARG A 222 -13.89 13.89 -7.66
N ARG A 223 -14.85 13.83 -6.72
CA ARG A 223 -14.67 13.16 -5.42
C ARG A 223 -14.98 11.67 -5.45
N PHE A 224 -15.41 11.16 -6.60
CA PHE A 224 -15.87 9.80 -6.80
C PHE A 224 -14.97 9.06 -7.80
N HIS A 225 -14.89 7.76 -7.72
CA HIS A 225 -14.07 6.92 -8.58
C HIS A 225 -12.64 7.43 -8.80
N GLY A 226 -11.63 7.05 -8.88
CA GLY A 226 -10.23 7.44 -9.15
C GLY A 226 -9.73 8.77 -8.58
N SER A 227 -10.50 9.84 -8.65
CA SER A 227 -10.03 11.16 -8.18
C SER A 227 -10.26 11.42 -6.69
N TRP A 228 -10.95 10.53 -5.97
CA TRP A 228 -11.16 10.62 -4.52
C TRP A 228 -9.85 10.79 -3.73
N ARG A 229 -8.75 10.25 -4.21
CA ARG A 229 -7.44 10.33 -3.56
C ARG A 229 -6.94 11.76 -3.34
N TRP A 230 -7.44 12.71 -4.10
CA TRP A 230 -7.08 14.12 -4.03
C TRP A 230 -7.84 14.91 -2.98
N PHE A 231 -8.75 14.28 -2.22
CA PHE A 231 -9.57 14.93 -1.22
C PHE A 231 -9.27 14.39 0.17
N PHE A 232 -9.12 15.32 1.15
CA PHE A 232 -8.74 14.99 2.53
C PHE A 232 -9.65 13.97 3.21
N ASP A 233 -10.93 13.96 2.86
CA ASP A 233 -11.90 13.07 3.49
C ASP A 233 -11.80 11.61 3.03
N TYR A 234 -11.24 11.37 1.85
CA TYR A 234 -11.32 10.06 1.19
C TYR A 234 -9.97 9.43 0.89
N GLY A 235 -8.94 10.24 0.69
CA GLY A 235 -7.63 9.77 0.29
C GLY A 235 -6.47 10.54 0.90
N THR A 236 -5.29 10.09 0.61
CA THR A 236 -4.02 10.51 1.22
C THR A 236 -3.10 11.28 0.26
N GLY A 237 -3.67 11.78 -0.85
CA GLY A 237 -2.90 12.43 -1.91
C GLY A 237 -1.98 11.45 -2.64
N ASP A 238 -1.10 11.97 -3.46
CA ASP A 238 -0.19 11.11 -4.22
C ASP A 238 0.94 10.53 -3.36
N LEU A 239 1.26 11.17 -2.23
CA LEU A 239 2.21 10.60 -1.26
C LEU A 239 1.74 9.23 -0.75
N GLY A 240 0.46 9.06 -0.42
CA GLY A 240 -0.12 7.76 -0.03
C GLY A 240 -0.56 6.91 -1.23
N ASN A 241 -0.78 7.51 -2.41
CA ASN A 241 -1.18 6.75 -3.59
C ASN A 241 0.03 6.06 -4.24
N ASP A 242 0.92 6.78 -4.93
CA ASP A 242 2.09 6.21 -5.60
C ASP A 242 3.36 6.32 -4.75
N GLY A 243 3.47 7.37 -3.94
CA GLY A 243 4.62 7.60 -3.06
C GLY A 243 4.89 6.47 -2.08
N VAL A 244 3.86 5.82 -1.56
CA VAL A 244 4.01 4.67 -0.64
C VAL A 244 4.81 3.53 -1.26
N HIS A 245 4.64 3.24 -2.56
CA HIS A 245 5.41 2.20 -3.25
C HIS A 245 6.90 2.54 -3.28
N ARG A 246 7.23 3.81 -3.55
CA ARG A 246 8.63 4.26 -3.67
C ARG A 246 9.29 4.40 -2.31
N LEU A 247 8.55 4.90 -1.33
CA LEU A 247 9.01 4.96 0.06
C LEU A 247 9.22 3.56 0.65
N ASP A 248 8.35 2.59 0.36
CA ASP A 248 8.52 1.20 0.79
C ASP A 248 9.82 0.59 0.24
N VAL A 249 10.10 0.77 -1.04
CA VAL A 249 11.35 0.27 -1.67
C VAL A 249 12.57 0.99 -1.13
N ALA A 250 12.52 2.33 -0.98
CA ALA A 250 13.64 3.11 -0.44
C ALA A 250 13.94 2.77 1.03
N ARG A 251 12.88 2.61 1.84
CA ARG A 251 13.00 2.16 3.23
C ARG A 251 13.61 0.76 3.30
N TRP A 252 13.13 -0.19 2.49
CA TRP A 252 13.66 -1.55 2.41
C TRP A 252 15.15 -1.56 2.02
N ALA A 253 15.54 -0.79 1.01
CA ALA A 253 16.93 -0.66 0.61
C ALA A 253 17.81 -0.06 1.72
N LEU A 254 17.32 0.97 2.42
CA LEU A 254 18.02 1.59 3.55
C LEU A 254 18.14 0.62 4.72
N GLU A 255 17.09 -0.09 5.09
CA GLU A 255 17.11 -1.11 6.16
C GLU A 255 18.10 -2.22 5.83
N THR A 256 18.11 -2.68 4.57
CA THR A 256 19.04 -3.71 4.08
C THR A 256 20.50 -3.24 4.18
N ALA A 257 20.78 -2.02 3.77
CA ALA A 257 22.13 -1.45 3.84
C ALA A 257 22.61 -1.27 5.29
N VAL A 258 21.72 -0.79 6.18
CA VAL A 258 22.02 -0.62 7.62
C VAL A 258 22.27 -1.98 8.29
N ALA A 259 21.50 -3.00 7.90
CA ALA A 259 21.70 -4.37 8.37
C ALA A 259 23.03 -4.97 7.89
N ALA A 260 23.49 -4.65 6.68
CA ALA A 260 24.79 -5.04 6.16
C ALA A 260 25.95 -4.45 6.98
N GLU A 261 25.75 -3.28 7.62
CA GLU A 261 26.69 -2.69 8.60
C GLU A 261 26.60 -3.33 10.00
N GLY A 262 25.78 -4.35 10.21
CA GLY A 262 25.54 -4.96 11.53
C GLY A 262 24.70 -4.09 12.47
N LYS A 263 23.91 -3.16 11.95
CA LYS A 263 23.05 -2.23 12.67
C LYS A 263 21.58 -2.45 12.37
N GLN A 264 20.70 -1.76 13.07
CA GLN A 264 19.27 -1.76 12.82
C GLN A 264 18.78 -0.33 12.61
N LEU A 265 18.02 -0.12 11.52
CA LEU A 265 17.29 1.12 11.32
C LEU A 265 16.13 1.20 12.31
N ALA A 266 15.86 2.36 12.88
CA ALA A 266 14.66 2.56 13.68
C ALA A 266 13.41 2.34 12.83
N SER A 267 12.35 1.78 13.41
CA SER A 267 11.09 1.50 12.70
C SER A 267 10.37 2.77 12.23
N VAL A 268 10.61 3.89 12.92
CA VAL A 268 10.00 5.20 12.67
C VAL A 268 11.07 6.28 12.66
N PRO A 269 11.01 7.27 11.75
CA PRO A 269 11.92 8.41 11.76
C PRO A 269 11.72 9.27 13.03
N LYS A 270 12.79 9.83 13.56
CA LYS A 270 12.75 10.71 14.73
C LYS A 270 12.09 12.05 14.43
N VAL A 271 12.30 12.53 13.21
CA VAL A 271 11.86 13.86 12.75
C VAL A 271 11.37 13.77 11.31
N VAL A 272 10.25 14.42 11.02
CA VAL A 272 9.70 14.52 9.66
C VAL A 272 9.43 15.97 9.32
N SER A 273 9.90 16.41 8.16
CA SER A 273 9.65 17.74 7.61
C SER A 273 9.10 17.62 6.21
N ALA A 274 8.11 18.44 5.86
CA ALA A 274 7.50 18.43 4.53
C ALA A 274 7.27 19.85 4.02
N HIS A 275 7.57 20.05 2.74
CA HIS A 275 7.31 21.30 2.01
C HIS A 275 6.65 20.99 0.68
N GLY A 276 5.76 21.85 0.22
CA GLY A 276 5.04 21.65 -1.03
C GLY A 276 3.71 22.38 -1.05
N GLY A 277 2.97 22.17 -2.14
CA GLY A 277 1.67 22.81 -2.31
C GLY A 277 1.04 22.48 -3.65
N LYS A 278 -0.08 23.13 -3.92
CA LYS A 278 -0.69 23.19 -5.24
C LYS A 278 -0.06 24.34 -6.03
N TYR A 279 1.03 24.04 -6.71
CA TYR A 279 1.81 25.06 -7.43
C TYR A 279 1.52 25.10 -8.91
N TYR A 280 1.07 24.00 -9.47
CA TYR A 280 0.85 23.85 -10.90
C TYR A 280 -0.62 23.79 -11.30
N PHE A 281 -1.43 22.93 -10.65
CA PHE A 281 -2.85 22.77 -11.00
C PHE A 281 -3.76 23.74 -10.27
N ASP A 282 -4.54 24.53 -11.03
CA ASP A 282 -5.69 25.28 -10.51
C ASP A 282 -6.97 24.46 -10.69
N ASP A 283 -7.21 23.53 -9.76
CA ASP A 283 -8.36 22.61 -9.79
C ASP A 283 -8.91 22.32 -8.38
N ALA A 284 -9.81 21.34 -8.27
CA ALA A 284 -10.47 20.98 -7.03
C ALA A 284 -9.63 20.09 -6.09
N GLN A 285 -8.41 19.72 -6.43
CA GLN A 285 -7.54 18.94 -5.53
C GLN A 285 -7.31 19.69 -4.22
N GLU A 286 -7.28 18.96 -3.11
CA GLU A 286 -6.95 19.47 -1.77
C GLU A 286 -5.49 19.16 -1.38
N TRP A 287 -4.93 18.07 -1.89
CA TRP A 287 -3.55 17.65 -1.69
C TRP A 287 -2.55 18.34 -2.63
N PRO A 288 -1.25 18.39 -2.27
CA PRO A 288 -0.21 18.97 -3.13
C PRO A 288 -0.06 18.27 -4.49
N ASP A 289 0.32 19.03 -5.51
CA ASP A 289 0.84 18.55 -6.79
C ASP A 289 2.36 18.52 -6.85
N THR A 290 3.01 19.17 -5.89
CA THR A 290 4.46 19.29 -5.74
C THR A 290 4.80 19.16 -4.27
N MET A 291 5.67 18.21 -3.89
CA MET A 291 5.98 17.97 -2.49
C MET A 291 7.39 17.40 -2.31
N MET A 292 8.05 17.79 -1.24
CA MET A 292 9.27 17.17 -0.75
C MET A 292 9.11 16.84 0.73
N VAL A 293 9.48 15.62 1.11
CA VAL A 293 9.45 15.15 2.50
C VAL A 293 10.83 14.65 2.89
N THR A 294 11.22 14.94 4.12
CA THR A 294 12.46 14.48 4.72
C THR A 294 12.16 13.69 5.99
N TYR A 295 12.70 12.49 6.10
CA TYR A 295 12.58 11.56 7.21
C TYR A 295 13.95 11.34 7.84
N ASP A 296 14.19 11.92 9.02
CA ASP A 296 15.45 11.79 9.76
C ASP A 296 15.34 10.68 10.80
N TYR A 297 16.14 9.63 10.63
CA TYR A 297 16.24 8.49 11.56
C TYR A 297 17.33 8.66 12.62
N GLY A 298 17.99 9.84 12.66
CA GLY A 298 19.07 10.10 13.62
C GLY A 298 20.38 9.39 13.23
N GLY A 299 20.89 9.67 12.06
CA GLY A 299 22.10 9.10 11.48
C GLY A 299 21.90 8.54 10.06
N TYR A 300 20.65 8.44 9.66
CA TYR A 300 20.21 8.04 8.31
C TYR A 300 19.11 8.96 7.86
N LEU A 301 19.16 9.40 6.61
CA LEU A 301 18.18 10.27 6.01
C LEU A 301 17.49 9.57 4.84
N LEU A 302 16.15 9.61 4.82
CA LEU A 302 15.33 9.23 3.69
C LEU A 302 14.58 10.48 3.20
N THR A 303 14.54 10.71 1.90
CA THR A 303 13.76 11.81 1.31
C THR A 303 12.79 11.30 0.27
N TYR A 304 11.68 12.03 0.10
CA TYR A 304 10.72 11.81 -0.98
C TYR A 304 10.51 13.10 -1.76
N GLU A 305 10.47 13.00 -3.09
CA GLU A 305 10.20 14.09 -4.01
C GLU A 305 9.04 13.73 -4.93
N MET A 306 8.04 14.60 -5.03
CA MET A 306 6.86 14.41 -5.86
C MET A 306 6.64 15.61 -6.78
N ARG A 307 6.40 15.33 -8.06
CA ARG A 307 6.02 16.29 -9.09
C ARG A 307 5.04 15.62 -10.06
N VAL A 308 3.74 15.72 -9.82
CA VAL A 308 2.73 14.99 -10.60
C VAL A 308 2.30 15.69 -11.90
N TRP A 309 2.93 16.79 -12.27
CA TRP A 309 2.63 17.58 -13.47
C TRP A 309 3.64 17.42 -14.60
N ASN A 310 4.75 16.70 -14.41
CA ASN A 310 5.76 16.43 -15.44
C ASN A 310 6.32 14.99 -15.33
N ARG A 311 7.09 14.60 -16.37
CA ARG A 311 7.75 13.28 -16.43
C ARG A 311 9.27 13.38 -16.49
N TYR A 312 9.87 14.50 -16.05
CA TYR A 312 11.31 14.62 -16.02
C TYR A 312 11.91 13.64 -15.02
N PRO A 313 12.71 12.67 -15.50
CA PRO A 313 13.16 11.57 -14.65
C PRO A 313 14.31 12.02 -13.73
N LEU A 314 14.47 11.30 -12.62
CA LEU A 314 15.71 11.21 -11.87
C LEU A 314 16.38 9.88 -12.19
N HIS A 315 17.67 9.88 -12.45
CA HIS A 315 18.39 8.65 -12.83
C HIS A 315 17.68 7.88 -13.96
N GLU A 316 17.14 8.58 -14.96
CA GLU A 316 16.38 8.01 -16.10
C GLU A 316 15.09 7.25 -15.69
N GLU A 317 14.64 7.37 -14.45
CA GLU A 317 13.39 6.78 -13.95
C GLU A 317 12.40 7.89 -13.60
N SER A 318 11.17 7.83 -14.14
CA SER A 318 10.11 8.77 -13.76
C SER A 318 9.69 8.62 -12.31
N GLU A 319 9.85 7.41 -11.78
CA GLU A 319 9.57 7.05 -10.40
C GLU A 319 10.53 5.96 -9.94
N GLY A 320 10.94 6.02 -8.68
CA GLY A 320 11.90 5.04 -8.18
C GLY A 320 12.39 5.30 -6.77
N ALA A 321 13.38 4.52 -6.40
CA ALA A 321 14.13 4.64 -5.17
C ALA A 321 15.63 4.58 -5.47
N ALA A 322 16.43 5.27 -4.67
CA ALA A 322 17.88 5.16 -4.71
C ALA A 322 18.45 5.14 -3.29
N VAL A 323 19.55 4.41 -3.11
CA VAL A 323 20.30 4.35 -1.87
C VAL A 323 21.77 4.60 -2.17
N TYR A 324 22.40 5.46 -1.36
CA TYR A 324 23.74 6.00 -1.61
C TYR A 324 24.69 5.64 -0.50
N GLY A 325 25.82 5.06 -0.86
CA GLY A 325 26.95 4.76 0.03
C GLY A 325 28.25 5.39 -0.44
N ASP A 326 29.31 5.25 0.35
CA ASP A 326 30.64 5.76 0.01
C ASP A 326 31.38 4.89 -1.03
N GLY A 327 30.92 3.66 -1.27
CA GLY A 327 31.42 2.78 -2.33
C GLY A 327 30.60 2.80 -3.62
N GLY A 328 29.45 3.50 -3.65
CA GLY A 328 28.57 3.57 -4.82
C GLY A 328 27.11 3.74 -4.45
N TYR A 329 26.22 3.57 -5.45
CA TYR A 329 24.78 3.70 -5.22
C TYR A 329 23.98 2.73 -6.09
N VAL A 330 22.76 2.43 -5.64
CA VAL A 330 21.78 1.62 -6.37
C VAL A 330 20.55 2.47 -6.68
N VAL A 331 20.03 2.33 -7.89
CA VAL A 331 18.75 2.90 -8.36
C VAL A 331 17.80 1.75 -8.67
N ILE A 332 16.59 1.80 -8.11
CA ILE A 332 15.53 0.81 -8.31
C ILE A 332 14.34 1.53 -8.94
N GLY A 333 14.14 1.32 -10.22
CA GLY A 333 13.05 1.89 -11.01
C GLY A 333 11.84 0.98 -11.12
N ASN A 334 11.03 1.22 -12.15
CA ASN A 334 9.74 0.53 -12.35
C ASN A 334 9.83 -0.76 -13.21
N GLY A 335 11.01 -1.22 -13.55
CA GLY A 335 11.20 -2.44 -14.35
C GLY A 335 12.65 -2.89 -14.38
N ARG A 336 13.50 -2.17 -13.68
CA ARG A 336 14.94 -2.47 -13.61
C ARG A 336 15.55 -1.93 -12.33
N TRP A 337 16.71 -2.48 -11.97
CA TRP A 337 17.61 -1.87 -11.01
C TRP A 337 19.00 -1.76 -11.60
N ARG A 338 19.75 -0.77 -11.13
CA ARG A 338 21.11 -0.48 -11.59
C ARG A 338 22.00 -0.13 -10.41
N ALA A 339 23.23 -0.65 -10.42
CA ALA A 339 24.26 -0.29 -9.46
C ALA A 339 25.37 0.49 -10.17
N PHE A 340 25.88 1.48 -9.48
CA PHE A 340 26.94 2.37 -9.93
C PHE A 340 28.06 2.42 -8.89
N ASP A 341 29.32 2.49 -9.33
CA ASP A 341 30.47 2.67 -8.45
C ASP A 341 30.56 4.12 -7.91
N GLU A 342 31.58 4.40 -7.10
CA GLU A 342 31.85 5.73 -6.52
C GLU A 342 32.07 6.84 -7.56
N ARG A 343 32.40 6.48 -8.81
CA ARG A 343 32.60 7.40 -9.94
C ARG A 343 31.36 7.56 -10.81
N GLY A 344 30.27 6.90 -10.44
CA GLY A 344 29.02 6.91 -11.20
C GLY A 344 29.04 6.03 -12.45
N LYS A 345 30.01 5.13 -12.59
CA LYS A 345 30.04 4.15 -13.68
C LYS A 345 29.08 3.01 -13.37
N LEU A 346 28.25 2.65 -14.35
CA LEU A 346 27.37 1.48 -14.25
C LEU A 346 28.18 0.21 -14.10
N VAL A 347 27.92 -0.57 -13.03
CA VAL A 347 28.60 -1.82 -12.72
C VAL A 347 27.66 -3.01 -12.81
N LYS A 348 26.36 -2.81 -12.63
CA LYS A 348 25.36 -3.88 -12.76
C LYS A 348 23.99 -3.32 -13.14
N GLU A 349 23.27 -4.05 -13.98
CA GLU A 349 21.88 -3.77 -14.35
C GLU A 349 21.14 -5.09 -14.53
N GLU A 350 19.89 -5.14 -14.01
CA GLU A 350 18.96 -6.25 -14.26
C GLU A 350 17.57 -5.67 -14.53
N THR A 351 16.88 -6.25 -15.52
CA THR A 351 15.52 -5.89 -15.91
C THR A 351 14.58 -7.06 -15.69
N ASN A 352 13.36 -6.80 -15.28
CA ASN A 352 12.32 -7.81 -15.19
C ASN A 352 10.93 -7.17 -15.24
N VAL A 353 9.91 -8.00 -15.45
CA VAL A 353 8.53 -7.55 -15.49
C VAL A 353 7.93 -7.59 -14.08
N TYR A 354 7.18 -6.56 -13.73
CA TYR A 354 6.41 -6.48 -12.50
C TYR A 354 5.34 -7.57 -12.44
N GLN A 355 5.22 -8.30 -11.32
CA GLN A 355 4.35 -9.49 -11.22
C GLN A 355 3.35 -9.38 -10.05
N ASP A 356 2.16 -8.82 -10.33
CA ASP A 356 1.03 -8.85 -9.38
C ASP A 356 0.64 -10.27 -8.94
N VAL A 357 0.76 -11.24 -9.85
CA VAL A 357 0.40 -12.64 -9.60
C VAL A 357 1.26 -13.26 -8.49
N ALA A 358 2.57 -13.01 -8.49
CA ALA A 358 3.47 -13.53 -7.46
C ALA A 358 3.12 -12.98 -6.06
N HIS A 359 2.68 -11.72 -5.99
CA HIS A 359 2.27 -11.10 -4.74
C HIS A 359 0.96 -11.67 -4.19
N ALA A 360 -0.03 -11.87 -5.07
CA ALA A 360 -1.28 -12.53 -4.70
C ALA A 360 -1.05 -14.00 -4.30
N GLN A 361 -0.18 -14.73 -5.02
CA GLN A 361 0.15 -16.10 -4.68
C GLN A 361 0.84 -16.20 -3.32
N ASN A 362 1.77 -15.29 -3.00
CA ASN A 362 2.41 -15.25 -1.69
C ASN A 362 1.37 -15.10 -0.55
N PHE A 363 0.35 -14.27 -0.74
CA PHE A 363 -0.75 -14.15 0.23
C PHE A 363 -1.47 -15.50 0.42
N ILE A 364 -1.87 -16.16 -0.66
CA ILE A 364 -2.57 -17.44 -0.62
C ILE A 364 -1.72 -18.53 0.07
N ASP A 365 -0.42 -18.57 -0.23
CA ASP A 365 0.49 -19.54 0.38
C ASP A 365 0.69 -19.28 1.87
N CYS A 366 0.81 -18.02 2.27
CA CYS A 366 0.91 -17.63 3.68
C CYS A 366 -0.38 -17.94 4.46
N MET A 367 -1.56 -17.78 3.84
CA MET A 367 -2.82 -18.22 4.45
C MET A 367 -2.82 -19.72 4.77
N ARG A 368 -2.32 -20.55 3.85
CA ARG A 368 -2.27 -22.02 4.01
C ARG A 368 -1.26 -22.49 5.05
N THR A 369 -0.08 -21.88 5.03
CA THR A 369 1.02 -22.22 5.92
C THR A 369 0.95 -21.53 7.26
N ARG A 370 0.06 -20.53 7.40
CA ARG A 370 0.05 -19.57 8.51
C ARG A 370 1.39 -18.82 8.64
N GLY A 371 2.08 -18.68 7.51
CA GLY A 371 3.34 -17.95 7.43
C GLY A 371 3.14 -16.43 7.38
N THR A 372 4.26 -15.69 7.44
CA THR A 372 4.26 -14.23 7.34
C THR A 372 4.42 -13.81 5.88
N PRO A 373 3.49 -13.04 5.30
CA PRO A 373 3.61 -12.59 3.92
C PRO A 373 4.75 -11.58 3.74
N VAL A 374 5.27 -11.48 2.52
CA VAL A 374 6.41 -10.57 2.21
C VAL A 374 6.06 -9.09 2.42
N ALA A 375 4.78 -8.74 2.37
CA ALA A 375 4.25 -7.42 2.69
C ALA A 375 3.29 -7.49 3.89
N ASP A 376 3.73 -8.18 4.94
CA ASP A 376 3.00 -8.28 6.20
C ASP A 376 2.59 -6.89 6.71
N LEU A 377 1.34 -6.78 7.15
CA LEU A 377 0.79 -5.47 7.54
C LEU A 377 1.58 -4.83 8.68
N GLU A 378 2.00 -5.62 9.68
CA GLU A 378 2.67 -5.10 10.87
C GLU A 378 4.10 -4.68 10.62
N THR A 379 4.88 -5.53 9.93
CA THR A 379 6.34 -5.37 9.83
C THR A 379 6.76 -4.58 8.58
N VAL A 380 5.92 -4.54 7.57
CA VAL A 380 6.18 -3.89 6.29
C VAL A 380 5.12 -2.85 5.94
N GLY A 381 3.86 -3.24 5.91
CA GLY A 381 2.78 -2.44 5.35
C GLY A 381 2.53 -1.16 6.14
N HIS A 382 2.24 -1.30 7.43
CA HIS A 382 1.97 -0.16 8.30
C HIS A 382 3.19 0.78 8.46
N PRO A 383 4.43 0.30 8.69
CA PRO A 383 5.59 1.18 8.71
C PRO A 383 5.81 1.98 7.43
N SER A 384 5.51 1.41 6.25
CA SER A 384 5.63 2.13 4.97
C SER A 384 4.51 3.15 4.77
N SER A 385 3.26 2.80 5.10
CA SER A 385 2.13 3.73 5.08
C SER A 385 2.29 4.86 6.10
N LEU A 386 2.84 4.56 7.28
CA LEU A 386 3.11 5.54 8.33
C LEU A 386 4.03 6.67 7.85
N LEU A 387 5.03 6.38 6.99
CA LEU A 387 5.85 7.44 6.39
C LEU A 387 5.00 8.43 5.60
N CYS A 388 4.05 7.93 4.80
CA CYS A 388 3.15 8.79 4.03
C CYS A 388 2.27 9.64 4.95
N HIS A 389 1.70 9.04 5.97
CA HIS A 389 0.87 9.77 6.94
C HIS A 389 1.66 10.83 7.70
N LEU A 390 2.88 10.51 8.18
CA LEU A 390 3.75 11.48 8.86
C LEU A 390 4.15 12.65 7.95
N GLY A 391 4.46 12.37 6.67
CA GLY A 391 4.72 13.40 5.66
C GLY A 391 3.51 14.31 5.43
N ASN A 392 2.32 13.72 5.30
CA ASN A 392 1.06 14.45 5.15
C ASN A 392 0.72 15.30 6.39
N VAL A 393 0.96 14.79 7.59
CA VAL A 393 0.78 15.56 8.84
C VAL A 393 1.74 16.74 8.87
N ALA A 394 3.05 16.52 8.63
CA ALA A 394 4.07 17.57 8.63
C ALA A 394 3.73 18.69 7.63
N TRP A 395 3.26 18.34 6.43
CA TRP A 395 2.82 19.29 5.43
C TRP A 395 1.58 20.07 5.89
N ARG A 396 0.56 19.40 6.42
CA ARG A 396 -0.69 20.04 6.85
C ARG A 396 -0.51 21.01 8.00
N VAL A 397 0.40 20.71 8.94
CA VAL A 397 0.71 21.61 10.05
C VAL A 397 1.76 22.67 9.69
N GLY A 398 2.38 22.57 8.50
CA GLY A 398 3.35 23.54 7.99
C GLY A 398 4.67 23.62 8.77
N ARG A 399 5.03 22.58 9.51
CA ARG A 399 6.26 22.52 10.31
C ARG A 399 6.80 21.10 10.49
N THR A 400 8.01 21.03 10.98
CA THR A 400 8.66 19.78 11.39
C THR A 400 7.87 19.15 12.56
N VAL A 401 7.64 17.82 12.45
CA VAL A 401 6.97 17.03 13.50
C VAL A 401 7.89 15.95 14.06
N LYS A 402 7.65 15.57 15.31
CA LYS A 402 8.30 14.46 16.01
C LYS A 402 7.22 13.49 16.46
N PHE A 403 7.27 12.27 15.93
CA PHE A 403 6.32 11.22 16.29
C PHE A 403 6.97 10.26 17.28
N ASP A 404 6.28 9.95 18.35
CA ASP A 404 6.69 8.98 19.35
C ASP A 404 6.01 7.64 19.10
N PRO A 405 6.74 6.61 18.65
CA PRO A 405 6.16 5.29 18.38
C PRO A 405 5.72 4.54 19.65
N ALA A 406 6.20 4.93 20.83
CA ALA A 406 5.81 4.29 22.09
C ALA A 406 4.41 4.72 22.54
N THR A 407 4.08 6.00 22.37
CA THR A 407 2.76 6.56 22.70
C THR A 407 1.84 6.69 21.50
N TYR A 408 2.37 6.53 20.29
CA TYR A 408 1.67 6.72 19.01
C TYR A 408 1.07 8.13 18.87
N THR A 409 1.82 9.14 19.32
CA THR A 409 1.42 10.55 19.31
C THR A 409 2.55 11.48 18.87
N PHE A 410 2.22 12.74 18.63
CA PHE A 410 3.17 13.83 18.43
C PHE A 410 3.51 14.55 19.74
N GLY A 411 3.45 13.85 20.90
CA GLY A 411 3.66 14.43 22.21
C GLY A 411 2.70 15.58 22.51
N ASN A 412 3.21 16.75 22.84
CA ASN A 412 2.41 17.93 23.17
C ASN A 412 1.88 18.72 21.96
N ASP A 413 2.16 18.29 20.73
CA ASP A 413 1.70 18.95 19.51
C ASP A 413 0.22 18.65 19.24
N GLN A 414 -0.68 19.46 19.81
CA GLN A 414 -2.13 19.27 19.73
C GLN A 414 -2.68 19.34 18.32
N GLU A 415 -2.09 20.16 17.45
CA GLU A 415 -2.53 20.31 16.06
C GLU A 415 -2.17 19.07 15.23
N ALA A 416 -0.94 18.56 15.36
CA ALA A 416 -0.53 17.32 14.74
C ALA A 416 -1.31 16.10 15.27
N ASN A 417 -1.58 16.07 16.59
CA ASN A 417 -2.36 15.00 17.21
C ASN A 417 -3.81 14.93 16.70
N ARG A 418 -4.43 16.05 16.29
CA ARG A 418 -5.76 16.06 15.66
C ARG A 418 -5.76 15.37 14.30
N LEU A 419 -4.61 15.22 13.67
CA LEU A 419 -4.46 14.57 12.36
C LEU A 419 -4.12 13.07 12.45
N LEU A 420 -3.97 12.53 13.66
CA LEU A 420 -3.77 11.09 13.88
C LEU A 420 -4.97 10.26 13.42
N THR A 421 -6.16 10.84 13.49
CA THR A 421 -7.43 10.20 13.13
C THR A 421 -8.42 11.22 12.59
N ARG A 422 -9.61 10.78 12.21
CA ARG A 422 -10.71 11.67 11.84
C ARG A 422 -11.25 12.37 13.07
N ALA A 423 -11.71 13.62 12.90
CA ALA A 423 -12.42 14.35 13.96
C ALA A 423 -13.69 13.59 14.41
N GLU A 424 -14.37 12.95 13.45
CA GLU A 424 -15.57 12.14 13.69
C GLU A 424 -15.67 11.03 12.62
N TYR A 425 -16.04 9.83 13.05
CA TYR A 425 -16.45 8.72 12.18
C TYR A 425 -17.96 8.71 12.04
N ARG A 426 -18.46 8.74 10.82
CA ARG A 426 -19.90 8.78 10.53
C ARG A 426 -20.55 7.43 10.87
N LYS A 427 -21.56 7.46 11.75
CA LYS A 427 -22.35 6.25 12.10
C LYS A 427 -23.09 5.68 10.87
N PRO A 428 -23.20 4.34 10.74
CA PRO A 428 -22.76 3.31 11.69
C PRO A 428 -21.28 2.87 11.50
N TRP A 429 -20.49 3.51 10.62
CA TRP A 429 -19.13 3.12 10.24
C TRP A 429 -18.07 3.73 11.17
N VAL A 430 -18.14 3.36 12.45
CA VAL A 430 -17.25 3.89 13.49
C VAL A 430 -16.04 2.97 13.67
N LEU A 431 -14.83 3.52 13.66
CA LEU A 431 -13.63 2.79 13.98
C LEU A 431 -13.70 2.30 15.44
N PRO A 432 -13.51 0.99 15.72
CA PRO A 432 -13.45 0.52 17.09
C PRO A 432 -12.22 1.06 17.81
N LYS A 433 -12.29 1.19 19.13
CA LYS A 433 -11.10 1.53 19.91
C LYS A 433 -10.10 0.37 19.92
N LEU A 434 -8.82 0.69 20.09
CA LEU A 434 -7.76 -0.33 20.19
C LEU A 434 -8.03 -1.41 21.24
N THR A 435 -8.76 -1.07 22.32
CA THR A 435 -9.16 -2.02 23.37
C THR A 435 -10.36 -2.88 23.00
N GLU A 436 -11.05 -2.56 21.93
CA GLU A 436 -12.31 -3.21 21.47
C GLU A 436 -12.07 -4.16 20.28
N VAL A 437 -10.92 -4.06 19.61
CA VAL A 437 -10.57 -4.93 18.48
C VAL A 437 -10.15 -6.32 18.93
#